data_11d39ee585a3d6774e689afca77bb919
#
_entry.id   11d39ee585a3d6774e689afca77bb919
#
_cell.length_a   1.000
_cell.length_b   1.000
_cell.length_c   1.000
_cell.angle_alpha   90.00
_cell.angle_beta   90.00
_cell.angle_gamma   90.00
#
_symmetry.space_group_name_H-M   'P 1'
#
loop_
_entity.id
_entity.type
_entity.pdbx_description
1 polymer ?
#
loop_
_entity_poly.entity_id
_entity_poly.type
_entity_poly.pdbx_seq_one_letter_code
_entity_poly.pdbx_strand_id
1 'polypeptide(L)'
;MKLFEPGRIGRMLIKNRLVMAPMHVGGLIEPDGRLLQRCIDYYTARARGGVGLIISTPHSIRGEIKSYKMWMTGLSELSDAVHDYGVKVAVQLSAGQGRNVSTDYLRSVGAVGPSTLPCYFNPDLMTRELRIEEIQRLVQSFQFAAEVVSSAGIDAIELNCHYGYLADEFLTELWNKRTDRYGGDLEGRLRFPLEIIQAIKRGAGAEFPLSFRFGLTHYLEGGRSTEEGLLIARKVEAAGVHAIHVDAGCYETEYWGIPTVYLKPGCLVGLSEMVKKVVNIPVITVGKLGNPELAERVILEGKADFIALGRTLLADPEWPHKAKEGKFEDIRPCIGCENCLGRMRESKYISCAVNPMTGMEREFTVRQAKRARSILVVGGGPGGMEAARIAALRGHKVTLWEKGDALGGNLIPASVPEFKQEYRSLIKYLSVQIEKLGVNIELAKEATVEQIQAMNPDVVFIATGSMPIIPDLPGIEKGNVVAAIDLLLGKREAGQSVIVIGGGLVGCETALYLTQKGKKLTVVETLNDILRDTFRINRTHLQELLADAGIQVFTSTKVLEITDDGIIIADKYSEKKIKADTVVLAVGSKSDKNLSETLNGQIPHVYEVGDCLEPGKVINAIWDGFRKARLV
;
A
#
# COMPACT_ATOMS: atom_id res chain seq x y z
N MET A 1 -13.13 -23.78 3.27
CA MET A 1 -11.75 -23.26 3.15
C MET A 1 -11.07 -23.40 4.50
N LYS A 2 -9.86 -23.92 4.52
CA LYS A 2 -9.04 -24.11 5.72
C LYS A 2 -8.63 -22.78 6.39
N LEU A 3 -8.62 -21.70 5.62
CA LEU A 3 -8.47 -20.33 6.13
C LEU A 3 -9.46 -19.99 7.25
N PHE A 4 -10.66 -20.55 7.22
CA PHE A 4 -11.73 -20.24 8.18
C PHE A 4 -11.85 -21.26 9.31
N GLU A 5 -10.96 -22.26 9.35
CA GLU A 5 -10.83 -23.15 10.49
C GLU A 5 -10.07 -22.47 11.63
N PRO A 6 -10.40 -22.77 12.89
CA PRO A 6 -9.67 -22.23 14.03
C PRO A 6 -8.17 -22.56 13.98
N GLY A 7 -7.37 -21.66 14.52
CA GLY A 7 -5.94 -21.83 14.73
C GLY A 7 -5.56 -21.47 16.16
N ARG A 8 -4.30 -21.78 16.56
CA ARG A 8 -3.82 -21.53 17.93
C ARG A 8 -2.42 -20.91 17.90
N ILE A 9 -2.19 -19.90 18.74
CA ILE A 9 -0.89 -19.32 19.04
C ILE A 9 -0.70 -19.38 20.55
N GLY A 10 0.23 -20.19 21.04
CA GLY A 10 0.32 -20.52 22.46
C GLY A 10 -1.03 -21.00 23.01
N ARG A 11 -1.50 -20.42 24.11
CA ARG A 11 -2.83 -20.73 24.68
C ARG A 11 -4.02 -20.04 23.97
N MET A 12 -3.76 -19.05 23.09
CA MET A 12 -4.79 -18.27 22.41
C MET A 12 -5.42 -19.06 21.26
N LEU A 13 -6.71 -19.32 21.34
CA LEU A 13 -7.52 -19.86 20.25
C LEU A 13 -8.04 -18.73 19.38
N ILE A 14 -7.82 -18.80 18.08
CA ILE A 14 -8.20 -17.81 17.08
C ILE A 14 -9.26 -18.45 16.17
N LYS A 15 -10.39 -17.76 15.94
CA LYS A 15 -11.57 -18.31 15.23
C LYS A 15 -11.33 -18.70 13.77
N ASN A 16 -10.25 -18.18 13.15
CA ASN A 16 -9.82 -18.52 11.79
C ASN A 16 -8.31 -18.21 11.63
N ARG A 17 -7.74 -18.47 10.46
CA ARG A 17 -6.31 -18.32 10.18
C ARG A 17 -5.95 -16.97 9.54
N LEU A 18 -6.83 -15.96 9.67
CA LEU A 18 -6.63 -14.63 9.11
C LEU A 18 -6.19 -13.65 10.19
N VAL A 19 -5.08 -12.98 9.92
CA VAL A 19 -4.46 -11.97 10.79
C VAL A 19 -4.49 -10.62 10.08
N MET A 20 -4.91 -9.57 10.77
CA MET A 20 -4.64 -8.21 10.32
C MET A 20 -3.20 -7.85 10.68
N ALA A 21 -2.35 -7.63 9.67
CA ALA A 21 -0.96 -7.22 9.88
C ALA A 21 -0.89 -5.86 10.57
N PRO A 22 0.11 -5.61 11.44
CA PRO A 22 0.31 -4.31 12.07
C PRO A 22 0.67 -3.27 11.01
N MET A 23 -0.07 -2.17 11.03
CA MET A 23 0.15 -1.03 10.14
C MET A 23 0.11 0.25 10.95
N HIS A 24 1.02 1.17 10.66
CA HIS A 24 0.97 2.48 11.29
C HIS A 24 -0.33 3.21 10.91
N VAL A 25 -1.04 3.71 11.93
CA VAL A 25 -2.35 4.38 11.77
C VAL A 25 -2.23 5.90 11.99
N GLY A 26 -1.25 6.52 11.37
CA GLY A 26 -0.91 7.93 11.56
C GLY A 26 -2.12 8.84 11.78
N GLY A 27 -2.03 9.73 12.77
CA GLY A 27 -3.08 10.68 13.13
C GLY A 27 -4.30 10.09 13.85
N LEU A 28 -4.25 8.81 14.29
CA LEU A 28 -5.33 8.17 15.05
C LEU A 28 -4.95 7.84 16.50
N ILE A 29 -3.75 8.24 16.93
CA ILE A 29 -3.24 8.08 18.31
C ILE A 29 -2.76 9.45 18.79
N GLU A 30 -3.17 9.83 19.99
CA GLU A 30 -2.74 11.06 20.63
C GLU A 30 -1.28 10.96 21.13
N PRO A 31 -0.58 12.11 21.30
CA PRO A 31 0.79 12.11 21.80
C PRO A 31 0.98 11.55 23.20
N ASP A 32 -0.08 11.40 23.99
CA ASP A 32 -0.08 10.78 25.31
C ASP A 32 -0.30 9.25 25.27
N GLY A 33 -0.49 8.67 24.07
CA GLY A 33 -0.73 7.24 23.85
C GLY A 33 -2.21 6.85 23.81
N ARG A 34 -3.15 7.79 24.02
CA ARG A 34 -4.57 7.50 23.92
C ARG A 34 -4.99 7.22 22.49
N LEU A 35 -5.77 6.14 22.30
CA LEU A 35 -6.37 5.84 21.01
C LEU A 35 -7.57 6.76 20.77
N LEU A 36 -7.59 7.45 19.61
CA LEU A 36 -8.77 8.20 19.19
C LEU A 36 -9.92 7.25 18.86
N GLN A 37 -11.17 7.72 18.98
CA GLN A 37 -12.35 6.95 18.60
C GLN A 37 -12.25 6.41 17.15
N ARG A 38 -11.67 7.18 16.23
CA ARG A 38 -11.41 6.72 14.85
C ARG A 38 -10.46 5.53 14.78
N CYS A 39 -9.49 5.41 15.70
CA CYS A 39 -8.62 4.24 15.78
C CYS A 39 -9.43 3.00 16.17
N ILE A 40 -10.30 3.13 17.17
CA ILE A 40 -11.20 2.06 17.61
C ILE A 40 -12.16 1.69 16.48
N ASP A 41 -12.82 2.66 15.84
CA ASP A 41 -13.72 2.44 14.69
C ASP A 41 -13.01 1.72 13.52
N TYR A 42 -11.76 2.11 13.26
CA TYR A 42 -10.92 1.48 12.24
C TYR A 42 -10.69 -0.01 12.51
N TYR A 43 -10.27 -0.39 13.72
CA TYR A 43 -10.06 -1.80 14.06
C TYR A 43 -11.39 -2.57 14.19
N THR A 44 -12.42 -1.97 14.76
CA THR A 44 -13.75 -2.56 14.87
C THR A 44 -14.35 -2.90 13.51
N ALA A 45 -14.14 -2.06 12.48
CA ALA A 45 -14.61 -2.37 11.13
C ALA A 45 -13.99 -3.67 10.58
N ARG A 46 -12.70 -3.95 10.86
CA ARG A 46 -12.01 -5.18 10.46
C ARG A 46 -12.41 -6.37 11.31
N ALA A 47 -12.66 -6.15 12.60
CA ALA A 47 -13.19 -7.18 13.49
C ALA A 47 -14.57 -7.64 13.04
N ARG A 48 -15.49 -6.69 12.77
CA ARG A 48 -16.81 -6.95 12.20
C ARG A 48 -16.71 -7.65 10.84
N GLY A 49 -15.71 -7.32 10.02
CA GLY A 49 -15.43 -7.95 8.73
C GLY A 49 -14.96 -9.40 8.80
N GLY A 50 -14.71 -9.93 10.01
CA GLY A 50 -14.51 -11.36 10.23
C GLY A 50 -13.07 -11.84 10.31
N VAL A 51 -12.08 -10.96 10.47
CA VAL A 51 -10.69 -11.36 10.75
C VAL A 51 -10.60 -12.14 12.08
N GLY A 52 -9.61 -13.02 12.24
CA GLY A 52 -9.43 -13.82 13.46
C GLY A 52 -8.60 -13.15 14.54
N LEU A 53 -7.52 -12.50 14.12
CA LEU A 53 -6.59 -11.77 14.99
C LEU A 53 -6.28 -10.41 14.38
N ILE A 54 -6.30 -9.37 15.19
CA ILE A 54 -5.80 -8.03 14.83
C ILE A 54 -4.49 -7.79 15.56
N ILE A 55 -3.42 -7.48 14.82
CA ILE A 55 -2.20 -6.94 15.41
C ILE A 55 -2.24 -5.42 15.21
N SER A 56 -2.25 -4.69 16.33
CA SER A 56 -2.37 -3.24 16.29
C SER A 56 -1.14 -2.55 15.69
N THR A 57 -1.24 -1.27 15.44
CA THR A 57 -0.12 -0.41 15.07
C THR A 57 1.08 -0.60 16.03
N PRO A 58 2.33 -0.49 15.55
CA PRO A 58 3.48 -0.57 16.42
C PRO A 58 3.48 0.58 17.43
N HIS A 59 3.66 0.24 18.71
CA HIS A 59 3.89 1.18 19.79
C HIS A 59 5.37 1.19 20.16
N SER A 60 6.01 2.34 20.03
CA SER A 60 7.41 2.51 20.46
C SER A 60 7.48 2.69 21.98
N ILE A 61 8.19 1.77 22.63
CA ILE A 61 8.44 1.85 24.09
C ILE A 61 9.35 3.03 24.42
N ARG A 62 10.15 3.49 23.47
CA ARG A 62 11.11 4.56 23.63
C ARG A 62 10.51 5.93 23.27
N GLY A 63 9.56 6.45 24.02
CA GLY A 63 9.17 7.85 23.95
C GLY A 63 7.77 8.19 23.41
N GLU A 64 7.01 7.19 22.96
CA GLU A 64 5.61 7.42 22.52
C GLU A 64 4.60 7.32 23.67
N ILE A 65 4.89 6.51 24.71
CA ILE A 65 3.98 6.30 25.83
C ILE A 65 4.28 7.30 26.93
N LYS A 66 3.63 8.45 26.88
CA LYS A 66 3.77 9.51 27.88
C LYS A 66 2.87 9.32 29.10
N SER A 67 1.76 8.61 28.96
CA SER A 67 0.83 8.30 30.03
C SER A 67 0.35 6.85 29.93
N TYR A 68 0.87 5.98 30.80
CA TYR A 68 0.45 4.58 30.84
C TYR A 68 -1.04 4.41 31.14
N LYS A 69 -1.66 5.31 31.95
CA LYS A 69 -3.11 5.25 32.25
C LYS A 69 -3.93 5.49 31.00
N MET A 70 -3.61 6.51 30.21
CA MET A 70 -4.34 6.81 28.97
C MET A 70 -4.11 5.72 27.93
N TRP A 71 -2.90 5.17 27.83
CA TRP A 71 -2.59 4.06 26.95
C TRP A 71 -3.37 2.80 27.34
N MET A 72 -3.37 2.44 28.65
CA MET A 72 -4.13 1.30 29.18
C MET A 72 -5.63 1.45 28.92
N THR A 73 -6.20 2.64 29.15
CA THR A 73 -7.62 2.91 28.86
C THR A 73 -7.92 2.70 27.37
N GLY A 74 -7.13 3.28 26.47
CA GLY A 74 -7.33 3.12 25.03
C GLY A 74 -7.19 1.67 24.55
N LEU A 75 -6.26 0.90 25.13
CA LEU A 75 -6.10 -0.52 24.80
C LEU A 75 -7.28 -1.35 25.34
N SER A 76 -7.81 -1.03 26.51
CA SER A 76 -9.00 -1.70 27.07
C SER A 76 -10.23 -1.44 26.21
N GLU A 77 -10.48 -0.18 25.84
CA GLU A 77 -11.57 0.17 24.93
C GLU A 77 -11.45 -0.52 23.56
N LEU A 78 -10.23 -0.64 23.03
CA LEU A 78 -9.96 -1.39 21.80
C LEU A 78 -10.25 -2.88 21.99
N SER A 79 -9.78 -3.46 23.10
CA SER A 79 -9.98 -4.87 23.43
C SER A 79 -11.47 -5.21 23.47
N ASP A 80 -12.26 -4.45 24.24
CA ASP A 80 -13.70 -4.65 24.35
C ASP A 80 -14.39 -4.55 22.98
N ALA A 81 -14.13 -3.49 22.22
CA ALA A 81 -14.72 -3.27 20.91
C ALA A 81 -14.39 -4.35 19.86
N VAL A 82 -13.23 -4.98 19.96
CA VAL A 82 -12.79 -6.06 19.06
C VAL A 82 -13.35 -7.41 19.53
N HIS A 83 -13.36 -7.66 20.84
CA HIS A 83 -13.88 -8.89 21.44
C HIS A 83 -15.38 -9.08 21.23
N ASP A 84 -16.18 -8.02 21.11
CA ASP A 84 -17.61 -8.08 20.75
C ASP A 84 -17.87 -8.88 19.47
N TYR A 85 -16.86 -8.98 18.58
CA TYR A 85 -16.92 -9.75 17.32
C TYR A 85 -16.22 -11.13 17.43
N GLY A 86 -15.81 -11.54 18.63
CA GLY A 86 -15.06 -12.79 18.84
C GLY A 86 -13.68 -12.79 18.14
N VAL A 87 -13.08 -11.61 17.98
CA VAL A 87 -11.75 -11.42 17.37
C VAL A 87 -10.73 -11.21 18.48
N LYS A 88 -9.53 -11.79 18.29
CA LYS A 88 -8.39 -11.59 19.19
C LYS A 88 -7.61 -10.34 18.80
N VAL A 89 -6.99 -9.69 19.81
CA VAL A 89 -6.18 -8.50 19.59
C VAL A 89 -4.80 -8.63 20.21
N ALA A 90 -3.78 -8.32 19.42
CA ALA A 90 -2.39 -8.24 19.85
C ALA A 90 -1.88 -6.80 19.72
N VAL A 91 -0.99 -6.39 20.61
CA VAL A 91 -0.27 -5.13 20.51
C VAL A 91 1.14 -5.39 19.99
N GLN A 92 1.55 -4.68 18.92
CA GLN A 92 2.93 -4.73 18.48
C GLN A 92 3.77 -3.73 19.27
N LEU A 93 4.83 -4.22 19.95
CA LEU A 93 5.79 -3.43 20.71
C LEU A 93 7.11 -3.28 19.94
N SER A 94 7.67 -2.09 19.91
CA SER A 94 8.92 -1.75 19.22
C SER A 94 9.90 -1.06 20.16
N ALA A 95 11.19 -1.36 20.00
CA ALA A 95 12.27 -0.66 20.70
C ALA A 95 12.54 0.75 20.16
N GLY A 96 11.86 1.17 19.10
CA GLY A 96 12.03 2.44 18.40
C GLY A 96 12.65 2.28 17.02
N GLN A 97 12.80 3.41 16.33
CA GLN A 97 13.14 3.45 14.90
C GLN A 97 14.64 3.28 14.60
N GLY A 98 15.53 3.34 15.62
CA GLY A 98 16.97 3.24 15.39
C GLY A 98 17.51 4.40 14.54
N ARG A 99 18.29 4.10 13.51
CA ARG A 99 18.81 5.04 12.51
C ARG A 99 17.76 5.53 11.50
N ASN A 100 16.55 4.93 11.51
CA ASN A 100 15.48 5.26 10.56
C ASN A 100 14.54 6.35 11.08
N VAL A 101 15.02 7.22 11.93
CA VAL A 101 14.24 8.29 12.58
C VAL A 101 13.84 9.38 11.60
N SER A 102 12.57 9.80 11.67
CA SER A 102 12.09 11.01 11.00
C SER A 102 12.61 12.27 11.73
N THR A 103 12.59 13.41 11.06
CA THR A 103 13.04 14.69 11.64
C THR A 103 12.28 15.06 12.92
N ASP A 104 10.98 14.78 12.97
CA ASP A 104 10.14 15.08 14.14
C ASP A 104 10.47 14.16 15.32
N TYR A 105 10.73 12.89 15.06
CA TYR A 105 11.15 11.93 16.07
C TYR A 105 12.56 12.27 16.60
N LEU A 106 13.47 12.74 15.74
CA LEU A 106 14.81 13.23 16.13
C LEU A 106 14.74 14.34 17.19
N ARG A 107 13.81 15.28 17.02
CA ARG A 107 13.64 16.40 17.97
C ARG A 107 13.14 15.94 19.34
N SER A 108 12.37 14.87 19.41
CA SER A 108 11.73 14.40 20.64
C SER A 108 12.55 13.34 21.40
N VAL A 109 13.22 12.43 20.72
CA VAL A 109 13.81 11.22 21.31
C VAL A 109 15.30 11.04 20.97
N GLY A 110 15.76 11.69 19.90
CA GLY A 110 17.13 11.56 19.36
C GLY A 110 17.37 10.24 18.64
N ALA A 111 18.31 10.24 17.69
CA ALA A 111 18.73 9.03 17.00
C ALA A 111 19.68 8.20 17.89
N VAL A 112 19.34 6.94 18.12
CA VAL A 112 20.22 5.98 18.80
C VAL A 112 20.27 4.69 18.01
N GLY A 113 21.37 3.94 18.17
CA GLY A 113 21.56 2.66 17.53
C GLY A 113 22.40 1.71 18.39
N PRO A 114 22.63 0.49 17.91
CA PRO A 114 23.63 -0.39 18.52
C PRO A 114 25.04 0.20 18.38
N SER A 115 25.28 1.01 17.36
CA SER A 115 26.56 1.65 17.04
C SER A 115 26.33 3.05 16.46
N THR A 116 27.40 3.84 16.34
CA THR A 116 27.34 5.15 15.68
C THR A 116 27.32 4.95 14.15
N LEU A 117 26.17 5.24 13.54
CA LEU A 117 25.87 5.03 12.12
C LEU A 117 25.18 6.24 11.52
N PRO A 118 25.32 6.51 10.21
CA PRO A 118 24.51 7.50 9.53
C PRO A 118 23.01 7.21 9.64
N CYS A 119 22.19 8.23 9.90
CA CYS A 119 20.74 8.10 9.84
C CYS A 119 20.28 7.93 8.38
N TYR A 120 19.33 7.05 8.15
CA TYR A 120 18.88 6.70 6.80
C TYR A 120 18.29 7.90 6.02
N PHE A 121 17.43 8.70 6.67
CA PHE A 121 16.77 9.84 6.03
C PHE A 121 17.62 11.12 5.98
N ASN A 122 18.65 11.20 6.82
CA ASN A 122 19.59 12.31 6.85
C ASN A 122 20.98 11.77 7.20
N PRO A 123 21.79 11.36 6.23
CA PRO A 123 23.11 10.75 6.45
C PRO A 123 24.14 11.66 7.15
N ASP A 124 23.92 12.97 7.17
CA ASP A 124 24.76 13.93 7.89
C ASP A 124 24.58 13.83 9.42
N LEU A 125 23.48 13.22 9.86
CA LEU A 125 23.21 12.95 11.26
C LEU A 125 23.63 11.52 11.60
N MET A 126 24.32 11.38 12.74
CA MET A 126 24.77 10.08 13.24
C MET A 126 23.90 9.62 14.40
N THR A 127 23.62 8.33 14.48
CA THR A 127 23.08 7.73 15.69
C THR A 127 24.13 7.81 16.82
N ARG A 128 23.64 7.96 18.05
CA ARG A 128 24.45 7.74 19.23
C ARG A 128 24.35 6.27 19.65
N GLU A 129 25.50 5.64 19.91
CA GLU A 129 25.54 4.29 20.45
C GLU A 129 24.87 4.25 21.84
N LEU A 130 23.98 3.27 22.05
CA LEU A 130 23.33 3.03 23.35
C LEU A 130 24.34 2.47 24.36
N ARG A 131 24.38 3.06 25.56
CA ARG A 131 25.13 2.50 26.70
C ARG A 131 24.43 1.25 27.23
N ILE A 132 25.18 0.37 27.89
CA ILE A 132 24.64 -0.88 28.45
C ILE A 132 23.47 -0.61 29.42
N GLU A 133 23.58 0.41 30.27
CA GLU A 133 22.54 0.81 31.23
C GLU A 133 21.26 1.30 30.52
N GLU A 134 21.40 1.93 29.36
CA GLU A 134 20.25 2.37 28.55
C GLU A 134 19.55 1.17 27.88
N ILE A 135 20.32 0.19 27.39
CA ILE A 135 19.79 -1.07 26.87
C ILE A 135 18.99 -1.80 27.96
N GLN A 136 19.57 -1.92 29.16
CA GLN A 136 18.91 -2.57 30.29
C GLN A 136 17.63 -1.84 30.73
N ARG A 137 17.63 -0.52 30.78
CA ARG A 137 16.42 0.27 31.06
C ARG A 137 15.35 0.06 29.98
N LEU A 138 15.75 0.00 28.72
CA LEU A 138 14.83 -0.27 27.62
C LEU A 138 14.20 -1.67 27.75
N VAL A 139 14.99 -2.69 28.11
CA VAL A 139 14.48 -4.04 28.40
C VAL A 139 13.47 -4.01 29.55
N GLN A 140 13.76 -3.28 30.65
CA GLN A 140 12.82 -3.13 31.78
C GLN A 140 11.51 -2.42 31.34
N SER A 141 11.59 -1.45 30.44
CA SER A 141 10.42 -0.78 29.89
C SER A 141 9.50 -1.74 29.11
N PHE A 142 10.06 -2.76 28.45
CA PHE A 142 9.25 -3.82 27.82
C PHE A 142 8.51 -4.69 28.85
N GLN A 143 9.10 -4.97 30.00
CA GLN A 143 8.42 -5.69 31.08
C GLN A 143 7.19 -4.90 31.55
N PHE A 144 7.37 -3.61 31.87
CA PHE A 144 6.29 -2.74 32.29
C PHE A 144 5.20 -2.59 31.20
N ALA A 145 5.61 -2.42 29.94
CA ALA A 145 4.65 -2.35 28.83
C ALA A 145 3.82 -3.63 28.70
N ALA A 146 4.44 -4.78 28.90
CA ALA A 146 3.76 -6.08 28.85
C ALA A 146 2.76 -6.25 30.00
N GLU A 147 3.06 -5.74 31.21
CA GLU A 147 2.12 -5.68 32.33
C GLU A 147 0.88 -4.84 31.98
N VAL A 148 1.08 -3.64 31.39
CA VAL A 148 -0.01 -2.75 30.97
C VAL A 148 -0.87 -3.43 29.88
N VAL A 149 -0.24 -4.00 28.86
CA VAL A 149 -0.92 -4.67 27.74
C VAL A 149 -1.79 -5.83 28.24
N SER A 150 -1.24 -6.71 29.08
CA SER A 150 -1.96 -7.86 29.61
C SER A 150 -3.11 -7.44 30.55
N SER A 151 -2.90 -6.38 31.35
CA SER A 151 -3.91 -5.83 32.25
C SER A 151 -5.06 -5.11 31.52
N ALA A 152 -4.80 -4.61 30.31
CA ALA A 152 -5.80 -3.95 29.47
C ALA A 152 -6.73 -4.94 28.74
N GLY A 153 -6.63 -6.26 28.97
CA GLY A 153 -7.46 -7.26 28.32
C GLY A 153 -7.00 -7.67 26.91
N ILE A 154 -5.85 -7.23 26.48
CA ILE A 154 -5.23 -7.64 25.21
C ILE A 154 -4.82 -9.12 25.26
N ASP A 155 -5.00 -9.85 24.16
CA ASP A 155 -4.78 -11.31 24.10
C ASP A 155 -3.34 -11.73 23.84
N ALA A 156 -2.54 -10.87 23.20
CA ALA A 156 -1.16 -11.21 22.79
C ALA A 156 -0.28 -9.98 22.63
N ILE A 157 1.03 -10.22 22.56
CA ILE A 157 2.03 -9.22 22.17
C ILE A 157 2.76 -9.71 20.91
N GLU A 158 3.07 -8.80 20.00
CA GLU A 158 4.01 -9.04 18.92
C GLU A 158 5.25 -8.17 19.14
N LEU A 159 6.44 -8.78 19.20
CA LEU A 159 7.71 -8.05 19.27
C LEU A 159 8.19 -7.71 17.85
N ASN A 160 8.38 -6.42 17.58
CA ASN A 160 8.87 -5.91 16.30
C ASN A 160 10.40 -5.92 16.25
N CYS A 161 10.96 -6.80 15.42
CA CYS A 161 12.39 -6.93 15.14
C CYS A 161 12.66 -6.99 13.63
N HIS A 162 11.99 -6.14 12.84
CA HIS A 162 12.16 -6.13 11.39
C HIS A 162 12.37 -4.71 10.85
N TYR A 163 12.58 -4.61 9.55
CA TYR A 163 12.55 -3.39 8.75
C TYR A 163 13.70 -2.42 9.03
N GLY A 164 14.78 -2.86 9.68
CA GLY A 164 15.90 -2.00 10.08
C GLY A 164 15.57 -1.08 11.27
N TYR A 165 14.56 -1.41 12.10
CA TYR A 165 14.32 -0.72 13.37
C TYR A 165 15.33 -1.14 14.43
N LEU A 166 15.38 -0.43 15.56
CA LEU A 166 16.43 -0.58 16.56
C LEU A 166 16.71 -2.04 16.98
N ALA A 167 15.68 -2.85 17.21
CA ALA A 167 15.89 -4.27 17.58
C ALA A 167 16.46 -5.10 16.42
N ASP A 168 16.10 -4.79 15.19
CA ASP A 168 16.65 -5.41 13.99
C ASP A 168 18.09 -4.97 13.71
N GLU A 169 18.42 -3.71 14.00
CA GLU A 169 19.80 -3.21 13.93
C GLU A 169 20.73 -3.98 14.89
N PHE A 170 20.27 -4.30 16.11
CA PHE A 170 21.05 -5.14 17.05
C PHE A 170 21.31 -6.54 16.50
N LEU A 171 20.35 -7.13 15.80
CA LEU A 171 20.47 -8.46 15.21
C LEU A 171 21.44 -8.53 14.02
N THR A 172 21.74 -7.41 13.37
CA THR A 172 22.40 -7.41 12.07
C THR A 172 23.83 -6.90 12.16
N GLU A 173 24.79 -7.69 11.70
CA GLU A 173 26.23 -7.34 11.72
C GLU A 173 26.53 -6.04 10.94
N LEU A 174 25.78 -5.78 9.86
CA LEU A 174 25.92 -4.57 9.06
C LEU A 174 25.80 -3.29 9.91
N TRP A 175 24.91 -3.31 10.91
CA TRP A 175 24.61 -2.13 11.75
C TRP A 175 25.13 -2.25 13.19
N ASN A 176 25.32 -3.47 13.69
CA ASN A 176 25.84 -3.71 15.04
C ASN A 176 27.35 -3.96 15.02
N LYS A 177 28.12 -2.93 15.29
CA LYS A 177 29.60 -2.95 15.36
C LYS A 177 30.13 -2.99 16.80
N ARG A 178 29.26 -3.34 17.76
CA ARG A 178 29.64 -3.42 19.18
C ARG A 178 30.63 -4.54 19.42
N THR A 179 31.52 -4.31 20.40
CA THR A 179 32.50 -5.27 20.88
C THR A 179 32.22 -5.76 22.30
N ASP A 180 31.12 -5.27 22.90
CA ASP A 180 30.64 -5.73 24.19
C ASP A 180 29.67 -6.93 24.03
N ARG A 181 29.03 -7.34 25.15
CA ARG A 181 28.12 -8.48 25.20
C ARG A 181 26.88 -8.39 24.29
N TYR A 182 26.58 -7.23 23.69
CA TYR A 182 25.45 -7.03 22.78
C TYR A 182 25.86 -6.98 21.30
N GLY A 183 27.11 -7.31 20.97
CA GLY A 183 27.63 -7.32 19.61
C GLY A 183 28.53 -8.52 19.32
N GLY A 184 29.33 -8.41 18.27
CA GLY A 184 30.21 -9.50 17.82
C GLY A 184 29.48 -10.62 17.09
N ASP A 185 29.52 -11.83 17.61
CA ASP A 185 28.89 -13.00 17.00
C ASP A 185 27.35 -12.96 17.09
N LEU A 186 26.70 -13.95 16.50
CA LEU A 186 25.23 -14.03 16.49
C LEU A 186 24.65 -14.13 17.91
N GLU A 187 25.31 -14.78 18.86
CA GLU A 187 24.86 -14.90 20.24
C GLU A 187 24.85 -13.54 20.95
N GLY A 188 25.90 -12.75 20.76
CA GLY A 188 25.95 -11.38 21.29
C GLY A 188 24.91 -10.47 20.66
N ARG A 189 24.73 -10.52 19.33
CA ARG A 189 23.72 -9.73 18.63
C ARG A 189 22.28 -10.11 18.99
N LEU A 190 22.02 -11.37 19.30
CA LEU A 190 20.72 -11.87 19.76
C LEU A 190 20.39 -11.49 21.19
N ARG A 191 21.35 -11.15 22.02
CA ARG A 191 21.15 -10.89 23.45
C ARG A 191 20.07 -9.88 23.74
N PHE A 192 20.07 -8.75 23.02
CA PHE A 192 19.09 -7.69 23.25
C PHE A 192 17.64 -8.15 22.97
N PRO A 193 17.27 -8.69 21.80
CA PRO A 193 15.92 -9.19 21.58
C PRO A 193 15.55 -10.38 22.48
N LEU A 194 16.50 -11.25 22.87
CA LEU A 194 16.22 -12.34 23.81
C LEU A 194 15.92 -11.83 25.22
N GLU A 195 16.65 -10.82 25.71
CA GLU A 195 16.37 -10.15 26.99
C GLU A 195 14.98 -9.46 26.96
N ILE A 196 14.57 -8.86 25.83
CA ILE A 196 13.23 -8.30 25.63
C ILE A 196 12.17 -9.41 25.73
N ILE A 197 12.34 -10.55 25.04
CA ILE A 197 11.43 -11.69 25.11
C ILE A 197 11.22 -12.12 26.56
N GLN A 198 12.30 -12.26 27.32
CA GLN A 198 12.22 -12.64 28.74
C GLN A 198 11.55 -11.55 29.59
N ALA A 199 11.79 -10.27 29.30
CA ALA A 199 11.15 -9.15 29.99
C ALA A 199 9.62 -9.15 29.75
N ILE A 200 9.18 -9.34 28.51
CA ILE A 200 7.75 -9.46 28.16
C ILE A 200 7.11 -10.64 28.92
N LYS A 201 7.78 -11.80 28.96
CA LYS A 201 7.28 -12.99 29.68
C LYS A 201 7.20 -12.75 31.19
N ARG A 202 8.11 -11.98 31.78
CA ARG A 202 8.03 -11.61 33.21
C ARG A 202 6.86 -10.65 33.48
N GLY A 203 6.61 -9.69 32.57
CA GLY A 203 5.55 -8.69 32.73
C GLY A 203 4.14 -9.23 32.47
N ALA A 204 3.93 -9.93 31.36
CA ALA A 204 2.62 -10.44 30.96
C ALA A 204 2.30 -11.87 31.47
N GLY A 205 3.32 -12.60 31.94
CA GLY A 205 3.25 -14.00 32.31
C GLY A 205 3.87 -14.93 31.25
N ALA A 206 4.45 -16.03 31.72
CA ALA A 206 5.25 -16.95 30.87
C ALA A 206 4.45 -17.55 29.69
N GLU A 207 3.15 -17.82 29.90
CA GLU A 207 2.24 -18.42 28.92
C GLU A 207 1.44 -17.37 28.13
N PHE A 208 1.71 -16.07 28.33
CA PHE A 208 1.04 -15.02 27.56
C PHE A 208 1.49 -15.11 26.10
N PRO A 209 0.55 -15.14 25.12
CA PRO A 209 0.90 -15.32 23.72
C PRO A 209 1.82 -14.21 23.22
N LEU A 210 2.98 -14.62 22.68
CA LEU A 210 4.01 -13.73 22.16
C LEU A 210 4.41 -14.17 20.75
N SER A 211 4.27 -13.32 19.76
CA SER A 211 4.82 -13.50 18.42
C SER A 211 6.06 -12.64 18.21
N PHE A 212 6.94 -13.11 17.33
CA PHE A 212 8.17 -12.42 16.94
C PHE A 212 8.11 -12.10 15.46
N ARG A 213 8.09 -10.81 15.11
CA ARG A 213 8.11 -10.37 13.72
C ARG A 213 9.50 -9.92 13.31
N PHE A 214 10.05 -10.53 12.27
CA PHE A 214 11.37 -10.18 11.74
C PHE A 214 11.47 -10.41 10.23
N GLY A 215 12.39 -9.66 9.57
CA GLY A 215 12.80 -9.95 8.21
C GLY A 215 13.73 -11.16 8.19
N LEU A 216 13.30 -12.26 7.54
CA LEU A 216 14.15 -13.45 7.42
C LEU A 216 15.45 -13.13 6.68
N THR A 217 15.38 -12.25 5.68
CA THR A 217 16.52 -11.72 4.94
C THR A 217 16.31 -10.24 4.66
N HIS A 218 17.38 -9.46 4.53
CA HIS A 218 17.32 -8.04 4.19
C HIS A 218 17.34 -7.79 2.67
N TYR A 219 17.71 -8.79 1.85
CA TYR A 219 17.97 -8.59 0.42
C TYR A 219 18.92 -7.41 0.16
N LEU A 220 19.90 -7.23 1.04
CA LEU A 220 20.88 -6.16 1.05
C LEU A 220 22.27 -6.77 1.24
N GLU A 221 23.25 -6.32 0.45
CA GLU A 221 24.64 -6.74 0.60
C GLU A 221 25.17 -6.41 2.01
N GLY A 222 25.80 -7.37 2.66
CA GLY A 222 26.25 -7.26 4.06
C GLY A 222 25.11 -7.27 5.10
N GLY A 223 23.86 -7.28 4.68
CA GLY A 223 22.70 -7.46 5.55
C GLY A 223 22.48 -8.92 5.96
N ARG A 224 21.38 -9.17 6.68
CA ARG A 224 21.04 -10.54 7.11
C ARG A 224 20.78 -11.45 5.92
N SER A 225 21.47 -12.61 5.90
CA SER A 225 21.19 -13.68 4.94
C SER A 225 20.01 -14.55 5.40
N THR A 226 19.47 -15.34 4.47
CA THR A 226 18.40 -16.31 4.79
C THR A 226 18.86 -17.35 5.79
N GLU A 227 20.09 -17.83 5.69
CA GLU A 227 20.69 -18.83 6.59
C GLU A 227 20.79 -18.30 8.01
N GLU A 228 21.28 -17.07 8.20
CA GLU A 228 21.33 -16.42 9.50
C GLU A 228 19.91 -16.21 10.07
N GLY A 229 18.96 -15.80 9.22
CA GLY A 229 17.56 -15.67 9.60
C GLY A 229 16.94 -16.96 10.11
N LEU A 230 17.25 -18.11 9.50
CA LEU A 230 16.78 -19.42 9.96
C LEU A 230 17.41 -19.82 11.32
N LEU A 231 18.66 -19.45 11.59
CA LEU A 231 19.28 -19.64 12.91
C LEU A 231 18.59 -18.77 13.97
N ILE A 232 18.28 -17.50 13.65
CA ILE A 232 17.52 -16.60 14.53
C ILE A 232 16.15 -17.21 14.84
N ALA A 233 15.43 -17.71 13.85
CA ALA A 233 14.11 -18.33 14.04
C ALA A 233 14.13 -19.46 15.08
N ARG A 234 15.11 -20.36 15.02
CA ARG A 234 15.30 -21.43 16.02
C ARG A 234 15.62 -20.90 17.41
N LYS A 235 16.47 -19.85 17.50
CA LYS A 235 16.89 -19.26 18.78
C LYS A 235 15.73 -18.54 19.48
N VAL A 236 14.88 -17.82 18.74
CA VAL A 236 13.72 -17.14 19.33
C VAL A 236 12.62 -18.14 19.71
N GLU A 237 12.41 -19.23 18.95
CA GLU A 237 11.56 -20.36 19.37
C GLU A 237 12.05 -20.92 20.71
N ALA A 238 13.35 -21.24 20.83
CA ALA A 238 13.94 -21.76 22.06
C ALA A 238 13.80 -20.76 23.24
N ALA A 239 13.74 -19.47 22.99
CA ALA A 239 13.49 -18.44 24.00
C ALA A 239 12.02 -18.37 24.45
N GLY A 240 11.13 -19.13 23.80
CA GLY A 240 9.74 -19.33 24.19
C GLY A 240 8.78 -18.32 23.58
N VAL A 241 9.00 -17.84 22.34
CA VAL A 241 7.96 -17.20 21.55
C VAL A 241 6.95 -18.25 21.06
N HIS A 242 5.71 -17.85 20.81
CA HIS A 242 4.62 -18.76 20.48
C HIS A 242 4.23 -18.74 19.00
N ALA A 243 4.76 -17.79 18.22
CA ALA A 243 4.63 -17.73 16.77
C ALA A 243 5.74 -16.87 16.15
N ILE A 244 6.05 -17.11 14.88
CA ILE A 244 6.95 -16.27 14.09
C ILE A 244 6.16 -15.62 12.95
N HIS A 245 6.21 -14.29 12.85
CA HIS A 245 5.65 -13.52 11.75
C HIS A 245 6.78 -13.16 10.79
N VAL A 246 6.82 -13.85 9.64
CA VAL A 246 7.91 -13.75 8.67
C VAL A 246 7.69 -12.59 7.72
N ASP A 247 8.71 -11.74 7.62
CA ASP A 247 8.79 -10.61 6.71
C ASP A 247 10.14 -10.62 5.96
N ALA A 248 10.45 -9.58 5.19
CA ALA A 248 11.72 -9.40 4.51
C ALA A 248 12.05 -7.92 4.33
N GLY A 249 13.31 -7.65 3.94
CA GLY A 249 13.78 -6.30 3.62
C GLY A 249 14.06 -5.42 4.84
N CYS A 250 14.54 -4.24 4.54
CA CYS A 250 14.81 -3.15 5.45
C CYS A 250 14.51 -1.82 4.74
N TYR A 251 14.95 -0.66 5.25
CA TYR A 251 14.67 0.62 4.59
C TYR A 251 15.35 0.76 3.23
N GLU A 252 16.52 0.18 3.03
CA GLU A 252 17.24 0.15 1.75
C GLU A 252 16.53 -0.69 0.69
N THR A 253 15.86 -1.75 1.11
CA THR A 253 15.11 -2.69 0.26
C THR A 253 13.63 -2.69 0.64
N GLU A 254 13.09 -1.52 0.92
CA GLU A 254 11.77 -1.30 1.52
C GLU A 254 10.61 -1.98 0.77
N TYR A 255 10.76 -2.12 -0.54
CA TYR A 255 9.76 -2.77 -1.40
C TYR A 255 9.59 -4.28 -1.15
N TRP A 256 10.49 -4.93 -0.40
CA TRP A 256 10.28 -6.30 0.09
C TRP A 256 9.41 -6.32 1.35
N GLY A 257 9.67 -5.44 2.32
CA GLY A 257 8.86 -5.34 3.54
C GLY A 257 7.46 -4.75 3.31
N ILE A 258 7.33 -3.89 2.29
CA ILE A 258 6.06 -3.33 1.83
C ILE A 258 5.93 -3.60 0.32
N PRO A 259 5.51 -4.81 -0.07
CA PRO A 259 5.52 -5.24 -1.45
C PRO A 259 4.80 -4.27 -2.39
N THR A 260 5.52 -3.79 -3.41
CA THR A 260 5.00 -2.87 -4.42
C THR A 260 4.06 -3.56 -5.41
N VAL A 261 3.48 -2.78 -6.32
CA VAL A 261 2.69 -3.32 -7.44
C VAL A 261 3.52 -4.25 -8.32
N TYR A 262 4.83 -4.03 -8.44
CA TYR A 262 5.75 -4.78 -9.32
C TYR A 262 6.12 -6.17 -8.78
N LEU A 263 5.97 -6.44 -7.48
CA LEU A 263 6.21 -7.77 -6.92
C LEU A 263 5.00 -8.70 -7.12
N LYS A 264 5.29 -9.98 -7.34
CA LYS A 264 4.24 -11.01 -7.53
C LYS A 264 3.40 -11.21 -6.27
N PRO A 265 2.11 -11.55 -6.39
CA PRO A 265 1.31 -12.02 -5.27
C PRO A 265 1.98 -13.21 -4.55
N GLY A 266 1.98 -13.17 -3.20
CA GLY A 266 2.62 -14.21 -2.38
C GLY A 266 4.16 -14.16 -2.37
N CYS A 267 4.78 -13.02 -2.67
CA CYS A 267 6.23 -12.86 -2.84
C CYS A 267 7.08 -13.30 -1.63
N LEU A 268 6.52 -13.33 -0.42
CA LEU A 268 7.23 -13.74 0.80
C LEU A 268 6.87 -15.17 1.29
N VAL A 269 5.96 -15.88 0.61
CA VAL A 269 5.51 -17.22 1.02
C VAL A 269 6.64 -18.22 1.08
N GLY A 270 7.59 -18.16 0.13
CA GLY A 270 8.77 -19.04 0.14
C GLY A 270 9.64 -18.88 1.39
N LEU A 271 9.77 -17.66 1.91
CA LEU A 271 10.50 -17.39 3.15
C LEU A 271 9.79 -18.02 4.36
N SER A 272 8.46 -17.89 4.43
CA SER A 272 7.66 -18.50 5.48
C SER A 272 7.73 -20.05 5.44
N GLU A 273 7.71 -20.64 4.25
CA GLU A 273 7.90 -22.08 4.04
C GLU A 273 9.27 -22.55 4.55
N MET A 274 10.33 -21.76 4.34
CA MET A 274 11.66 -22.08 4.88
C MET A 274 11.68 -22.07 6.41
N VAL A 275 11.04 -21.07 7.04
CA VAL A 275 10.92 -20.99 8.51
C VAL A 275 10.10 -22.18 9.04
N LYS A 276 8.98 -22.53 8.38
CA LYS A 276 8.16 -23.70 8.77
C LYS A 276 8.95 -25.02 8.86
N LYS A 277 10.00 -25.17 8.06
CA LYS A 277 10.85 -26.38 8.04
C LYS A 277 11.82 -26.47 9.23
N VAL A 278 12.02 -25.37 9.96
CA VAL A 278 13.04 -25.29 11.02
C VAL A 278 12.49 -24.98 12.41
N VAL A 279 11.18 -24.66 12.52
CA VAL A 279 10.50 -24.39 13.80
C VAL A 279 9.24 -25.24 13.94
N ASN A 280 8.82 -25.49 15.20
CA ASN A 280 7.61 -26.26 15.53
C ASN A 280 6.42 -25.36 15.90
N ILE A 281 6.65 -24.09 16.14
CA ILE A 281 5.61 -23.12 16.46
C ILE A 281 4.94 -22.58 15.19
N PRO A 282 3.71 -22.03 15.28
CA PRO A 282 3.01 -21.45 14.15
C PRO A 282 3.80 -20.35 13.43
N VAL A 283 3.68 -20.34 12.11
CA VAL A 283 4.26 -19.31 11.24
C VAL A 283 3.16 -18.48 10.59
N ILE A 284 3.28 -17.16 10.71
CA ILE A 284 2.41 -16.16 10.06
C ILE A 284 3.15 -15.66 8.83
N THR A 285 2.51 -15.69 7.65
CA THR A 285 3.07 -15.17 6.40
C THR A 285 2.35 -13.91 5.97
N VAL A 286 3.06 -13.01 5.30
CA VAL A 286 2.56 -11.76 4.70
C VAL A 286 3.08 -11.62 3.27
N GLY A 287 2.60 -10.63 2.49
CA GLY A 287 3.14 -10.30 1.16
C GLY A 287 2.17 -10.53 0.01
N LYS A 288 1.30 -9.55 -0.29
CA LYS A 288 0.35 -9.55 -1.43
C LYS A 288 -0.55 -10.81 -1.47
N LEU A 289 -1.14 -11.20 -0.35
CA LEU A 289 -2.01 -12.38 -0.21
C LEU A 289 -3.51 -12.04 -0.28
N GLY A 290 -3.87 -10.97 -1.00
CA GLY A 290 -5.25 -10.50 -1.14
C GLY A 290 -6.16 -11.37 -2.02
N ASN A 291 -5.60 -12.32 -2.80
CA ASN A 291 -6.38 -13.30 -3.53
C ASN A 291 -6.76 -14.47 -2.60
N PRO A 292 -8.08 -14.76 -2.39
CA PRO A 292 -8.53 -15.80 -1.46
C PRO A 292 -8.05 -17.22 -1.82
N GLU A 293 -7.99 -17.54 -3.10
CA GLU A 293 -7.56 -18.86 -3.57
C GLU A 293 -6.05 -19.07 -3.34
N LEU A 294 -5.24 -18.03 -3.55
CA LEU A 294 -3.82 -18.06 -3.23
C LEU A 294 -3.61 -18.22 -1.72
N ALA A 295 -4.31 -17.43 -0.90
CA ALA A 295 -4.22 -17.50 0.56
C ALA A 295 -4.62 -18.89 1.10
N GLU A 296 -5.71 -19.48 0.58
CA GLU A 296 -6.15 -20.84 0.91
C GLU A 296 -5.08 -21.88 0.54
N ARG A 297 -4.52 -21.79 -0.65
CA ARG A 297 -3.48 -22.71 -1.15
C ARG A 297 -2.24 -22.69 -0.25
N VAL A 298 -1.79 -21.53 0.22
CA VAL A 298 -0.65 -21.39 1.13
C VAL A 298 -0.88 -22.20 2.43
N ILE A 299 -2.10 -22.14 2.98
CA ILE A 299 -2.44 -22.91 4.19
C ILE A 299 -2.60 -24.40 3.89
N LEU A 300 -3.23 -24.76 2.77
CA LEU A 300 -3.41 -26.17 2.37
C LEU A 300 -2.08 -26.88 2.11
N GLU A 301 -1.13 -26.18 1.48
CA GLU A 301 0.21 -26.68 1.20
C GLU A 301 1.15 -26.67 2.44
N GLY A 302 0.68 -26.20 3.59
CA GLY A 302 1.45 -26.15 4.83
C GLY A 302 2.63 -25.17 4.82
N LYS A 303 2.61 -24.18 3.92
CA LYS A 303 3.67 -23.16 3.81
C LYS A 303 3.64 -22.12 4.92
N ALA A 304 2.49 -21.95 5.55
CA ALA A 304 2.27 -21.14 6.75
C ALA A 304 1.05 -21.67 7.52
N ASP A 305 0.88 -21.22 8.76
CA ASP A 305 -0.28 -21.54 9.62
C ASP A 305 -1.32 -20.43 9.63
N PHE A 306 -0.90 -19.18 9.39
CA PHE A 306 -1.73 -18.00 9.35
C PHE A 306 -1.34 -17.08 8.19
N ILE A 307 -2.33 -16.38 7.64
CA ILE A 307 -2.19 -15.38 6.58
C ILE A 307 -2.39 -13.99 7.16
N ALA A 308 -1.38 -13.14 7.07
CA ALA A 308 -1.48 -11.75 7.48
C ALA A 308 -1.84 -10.86 6.29
N LEU A 309 -2.93 -10.11 6.44
CA LEU A 309 -3.44 -9.15 5.47
C LEU A 309 -3.26 -7.73 6.00
N GLY A 310 -2.52 -6.89 5.28
CA GLY A 310 -2.36 -5.48 5.61
C GLY A 310 -3.25 -4.60 4.73
N ARG A 311 -2.69 -4.06 3.64
CA ARG A 311 -3.37 -3.13 2.72
C ARG A 311 -4.65 -3.70 2.10
N THR A 312 -4.77 -5.02 2.01
CA THR A 312 -6.01 -5.71 1.61
C THR A 312 -7.18 -5.32 2.51
N LEU A 313 -6.98 -5.32 3.83
CA LEU A 313 -8.01 -4.94 4.81
C LEU A 313 -8.22 -3.42 4.92
N LEU A 314 -7.33 -2.60 4.35
CA LEU A 314 -7.62 -1.18 4.10
C LEU A 314 -8.58 -1.02 2.93
N ALA A 315 -8.32 -1.74 1.85
CA ALA A 315 -9.18 -1.70 0.66
C ALA A 315 -10.56 -2.30 0.95
N ASP A 316 -10.61 -3.42 1.64
CA ASP A 316 -11.86 -4.12 1.99
C ASP A 316 -11.81 -4.73 3.39
N PRO A 317 -12.40 -4.07 4.41
CA PRO A 317 -12.47 -4.63 5.76
C PRO A 317 -13.33 -5.91 5.83
N GLU A 318 -14.25 -6.13 4.89
CA GLU A 318 -15.14 -7.29 4.82
C GLU A 318 -14.57 -8.45 3.99
N TRP A 319 -13.32 -8.34 3.57
CA TRP A 319 -12.63 -9.39 2.81
C TRP A 319 -12.82 -10.80 3.40
N PRO A 320 -12.69 -11.01 4.74
CA PRO A 320 -12.84 -12.35 5.32
C PRO A 320 -14.25 -12.94 5.12
N HIS A 321 -15.31 -12.16 5.32
CA HIS A 321 -16.69 -12.63 5.12
C HIS A 321 -16.94 -12.94 3.64
N LYS A 322 -16.58 -12.04 2.73
CA LYS A 322 -16.74 -12.24 1.29
C LYS A 322 -15.97 -13.46 0.78
N ALA A 323 -14.73 -13.64 1.25
CA ALA A 323 -13.94 -14.83 0.92
C ALA A 323 -14.56 -16.13 1.45
N LYS A 324 -15.08 -16.11 2.70
CA LYS A 324 -15.77 -17.26 3.29
C LYS A 324 -17.02 -17.68 2.51
N GLU A 325 -17.76 -16.70 2.00
CA GLU A 325 -19.00 -16.91 1.22
C GLU A 325 -18.74 -17.19 -0.27
N GLY A 326 -17.48 -17.21 -0.72
CA GLY A 326 -17.13 -17.40 -2.13
C GLY A 326 -17.45 -16.20 -3.03
N LYS A 327 -17.75 -15.03 -2.45
CA LYS A 327 -18.08 -13.78 -3.15
C LYS A 327 -16.81 -13.01 -3.56
N PHE A 328 -15.90 -13.66 -4.29
CA PHE A 328 -14.58 -13.11 -4.60
C PHE A 328 -14.64 -11.84 -5.46
N GLU A 329 -15.66 -11.74 -6.34
CA GLU A 329 -15.89 -10.56 -7.17
C GLU A 329 -16.40 -9.33 -6.39
N ASP A 330 -16.90 -9.53 -5.16
CA ASP A 330 -17.33 -8.47 -4.26
C ASP A 330 -16.18 -7.91 -3.41
N ILE A 331 -14.99 -8.52 -3.48
CA ILE A 331 -13.82 -8.06 -2.77
C ILE A 331 -13.19 -6.88 -3.50
N ARG A 332 -13.11 -5.72 -2.82
CA ARG A 332 -12.41 -4.54 -3.32
C ARG A 332 -10.90 -4.76 -3.25
N PRO A 333 -10.17 -4.79 -4.37
CA PRO A 333 -8.74 -5.10 -4.37
C PRO A 333 -7.89 -3.93 -3.87
N CYS A 334 -6.78 -4.25 -3.18
CA CYS A 334 -5.69 -3.30 -3.01
C CYS A 334 -4.89 -3.24 -4.31
N ILE A 335 -4.68 -2.05 -4.87
CA ILE A 335 -3.98 -1.84 -6.15
C ILE A 335 -2.48 -1.51 -5.99
N GLY A 336 -1.91 -1.65 -4.80
CA GLY A 336 -0.47 -1.42 -4.58
C GLY A 336 0.02 0.02 -4.81
N CYS A 337 -0.88 1.01 -4.80
CA CYS A 337 -0.58 2.41 -5.15
C CYS A 337 0.19 3.20 -4.07
N GLU A 338 0.37 2.65 -2.87
CA GLU A 338 1.05 3.25 -1.70
C GLU A 338 0.45 4.56 -1.15
N ASN A 339 -0.72 4.95 -1.59
CA ASN A 339 -1.35 6.16 -1.09
C ASN A 339 -1.51 6.18 0.45
N CYS A 340 -1.83 5.02 1.05
CA CYS A 340 -1.94 4.88 2.51
C CYS A 340 -0.63 5.27 3.24
N LEU A 341 0.51 4.86 2.71
CA LEU A 341 1.84 5.17 3.26
C LEU A 341 2.29 6.60 2.95
N GLY A 342 2.10 7.05 1.70
CA GLY A 342 2.46 8.40 1.28
C GLY A 342 1.77 9.46 2.13
N ARG A 343 0.47 9.31 2.36
CA ARG A 343 -0.31 10.23 3.20
C ARG A 343 0.18 10.26 4.66
N MET A 344 0.51 9.11 5.23
CA MET A 344 1.06 9.07 6.59
C MET A 344 2.42 9.77 6.69
N ARG A 345 3.27 9.65 5.65
CA ARG A 345 4.54 10.40 5.58
C ARG A 345 4.34 11.91 5.44
N GLU A 346 3.19 12.34 4.90
CA GLU A 346 2.76 13.74 4.86
C GLU A 346 2.03 14.17 6.15
N SER A 347 2.14 13.41 7.23
CA SER A 347 1.45 13.65 8.52
C SER A 347 -0.08 13.70 8.41
N LYS A 348 -0.66 13.01 7.40
CA LYS A 348 -2.09 12.85 7.23
C LYS A 348 -2.55 11.51 7.83
N TYR A 349 -3.82 11.40 8.19
CA TYR A 349 -4.38 10.13 8.69
C TYR A 349 -4.34 9.03 7.62
N ILE A 350 -4.27 7.77 8.09
CA ILE A 350 -4.31 6.60 7.21
C ILE A 350 -5.57 6.61 6.34
N SER A 351 -5.40 6.29 5.06
CA SER A 351 -6.51 6.26 4.11
C SER A 351 -6.20 5.31 2.95
N CYS A 352 -7.19 4.95 2.16
CA CYS A 352 -7.03 4.08 1.00
C CYS A 352 -7.52 4.76 -0.28
N ALA A 353 -6.79 4.60 -1.38
CA ALA A 353 -7.17 5.19 -2.66
C ALA A 353 -8.48 4.63 -3.21
N VAL A 354 -8.73 3.34 -3.01
CA VAL A 354 -9.92 2.64 -3.52
C VAL A 354 -11.04 2.53 -2.49
N ASN A 355 -10.76 2.86 -1.21
CA ASN A 355 -11.76 2.86 -0.15
C ASN A 355 -11.72 4.18 0.64
N PRO A 356 -12.52 5.18 0.27
CA PRO A 356 -12.54 6.48 0.96
C PRO A 356 -12.93 6.42 2.42
N MET A 357 -13.61 5.35 2.87
CA MET A 357 -14.02 5.19 4.26
C MET A 357 -12.87 4.84 5.22
N THR A 358 -11.73 4.34 4.71
CA THR A 358 -10.59 3.93 5.55
C THR A 358 -10.06 5.11 6.39
N GLY A 359 -10.05 4.95 7.72
CA GLY A 359 -9.70 5.98 8.71
C GLY A 359 -10.81 7.01 8.98
N MET A 360 -11.99 6.82 8.35
CA MET A 360 -13.19 7.67 8.48
C MET A 360 -14.46 6.80 8.48
N GLU A 361 -14.36 5.60 9.04
CA GLU A 361 -15.38 4.56 8.94
C GLU A 361 -16.77 5.03 9.40
N ARG A 362 -16.81 5.83 10.46
CA ARG A 362 -18.05 6.39 11.02
C ARG A 362 -18.55 7.59 10.23
N GLU A 363 -17.67 8.54 9.95
CA GLU A 363 -18.00 9.83 9.31
C GLU A 363 -18.41 9.66 7.86
N PHE A 364 -17.83 8.67 7.15
CA PHE A 364 -18.09 8.42 5.74
C PHE A 364 -19.10 7.30 5.48
N THR A 365 -19.84 6.89 6.49
CA THR A 365 -20.94 5.93 6.33
C THR A 365 -21.91 6.43 5.25
N VAL A 366 -22.21 5.56 4.28
CA VAL A 366 -23.17 5.83 3.22
C VAL A 366 -24.59 5.57 3.77
N ARG A 367 -25.44 6.59 3.76
CA ARG A 367 -26.82 6.52 4.25
C ARG A 367 -27.81 6.64 3.11
N GLN A 368 -28.98 6.03 3.24
CA GLN A 368 -30.07 6.17 2.30
C GLN A 368 -30.47 7.65 2.15
N ALA A 369 -30.75 8.07 0.93
CA ALA A 369 -31.25 9.41 0.65
C ALA A 369 -32.69 9.57 1.15
N LYS A 370 -33.05 10.77 1.61
CA LYS A 370 -34.44 11.05 2.04
C LYS A 370 -35.43 10.97 0.88
N ARG A 371 -34.99 11.23 -0.36
CA ARG A 371 -35.78 11.17 -1.59
C ARG A 371 -34.91 10.60 -2.70
N ALA A 372 -35.41 9.59 -3.40
CA ALA A 372 -34.77 9.07 -4.60
C ALA A 372 -34.79 10.12 -5.73
N ARG A 373 -33.68 10.23 -6.47
CA ARG A 373 -33.51 11.13 -7.62
C ARG A 373 -33.14 10.32 -8.85
N SER A 374 -33.40 10.89 -10.02
CA SER A 374 -32.86 10.42 -11.29
C SER A 374 -31.45 11.00 -11.49
N ILE A 375 -30.47 10.13 -11.62
CA ILE A 375 -29.07 10.53 -11.73
C ILE A 375 -28.47 9.99 -13.01
N LEU A 376 -27.86 10.86 -13.81
CA LEU A 376 -27.06 10.49 -14.96
C LEU A 376 -25.57 10.61 -14.61
N VAL A 377 -24.80 9.58 -14.93
CA VAL A 377 -23.33 9.60 -14.88
C VAL A 377 -22.81 9.49 -16.30
N VAL A 378 -22.01 10.45 -16.73
CA VAL A 378 -21.39 10.48 -18.06
C VAL A 378 -19.91 10.13 -17.94
N GLY A 379 -19.57 8.93 -18.38
CA GLY A 379 -18.22 8.34 -18.33
C GLY A 379 -18.09 7.18 -17.35
N GLY A 380 -17.67 6.02 -17.86
CA GLY A 380 -17.51 4.74 -17.12
C GLY A 380 -16.10 4.52 -16.57
N GLY A 381 -15.31 5.57 -16.37
CA GLY A 381 -14.04 5.51 -15.66
C GLY A 381 -14.21 5.30 -14.15
N PRO A 382 -13.11 5.13 -13.38
CA PRO A 382 -13.18 4.82 -11.95
C PRO A 382 -13.98 5.85 -11.13
N GLY A 383 -13.88 7.13 -11.47
CA GLY A 383 -14.64 8.19 -10.80
C GLY A 383 -16.14 8.10 -11.06
N GLY A 384 -16.53 7.88 -12.33
CA GLY A 384 -17.93 7.72 -12.71
C GLY A 384 -18.55 6.45 -12.13
N MET A 385 -17.86 5.30 -12.23
CA MET A 385 -18.34 4.06 -11.61
C MET A 385 -18.51 4.16 -10.10
N GLU A 386 -17.58 4.81 -9.39
CA GLU A 386 -17.73 5.03 -7.93
C GLU A 386 -18.86 6.00 -7.61
N ALA A 387 -19.05 7.08 -8.41
CA ALA A 387 -20.19 7.98 -8.24
C ALA A 387 -21.52 7.24 -8.46
N ALA A 388 -21.63 6.43 -9.51
CA ALA A 388 -22.80 5.60 -9.80
C ALA A 388 -23.07 4.60 -8.65
N ARG A 389 -22.03 3.91 -8.17
CA ARG A 389 -22.12 2.95 -7.06
C ARG A 389 -22.65 3.60 -5.77
N ILE A 390 -22.09 4.74 -5.39
CA ILE A 390 -22.50 5.44 -4.17
C ILE A 390 -23.91 6.01 -4.31
N ALA A 391 -24.25 6.60 -5.45
CA ALA A 391 -25.59 7.09 -5.72
C ALA A 391 -26.64 5.97 -5.65
N ALA A 392 -26.36 4.80 -6.25
CA ALA A 392 -27.25 3.64 -6.21
C ALA A 392 -27.37 3.07 -4.78
N LEU A 393 -26.28 2.97 -4.03
CA LEU A 393 -26.29 2.59 -2.61
C LEU A 393 -27.18 3.53 -1.75
N ARG A 394 -27.30 4.79 -2.14
CA ARG A 394 -28.18 5.75 -1.46
C ARG A 394 -29.64 5.65 -1.88
N GLY A 395 -29.98 4.75 -2.82
CA GLY A 395 -31.34 4.51 -3.30
C GLY A 395 -31.78 5.40 -4.45
N HIS A 396 -30.84 6.04 -5.17
CA HIS A 396 -31.16 6.82 -6.36
C HIS A 396 -31.33 5.90 -7.59
N LYS A 397 -32.07 6.37 -8.59
CA LYS A 397 -32.16 5.73 -9.92
C LYS A 397 -31.00 6.24 -10.78
N VAL A 398 -30.05 5.35 -11.09
CA VAL A 398 -28.81 5.74 -11.75
C VAL A 398 -28.73 5.16 -13.16
N THR A 399 -28.42 6.01 -14.13
CA THR A 399 -28.02 5.61 -15.48
C THR A 399 -26.57 6.06 -15.70
N LEU A 400 -25.77 5.20 -16.31
CA LEU A 400 -24.38 5.50 -16.66
C LEU A 400 -24.23 5.34 -18.18
N TRP A 401 -23.76 6.42 -18.84
CA TRP A 401 -23.39 6.41 -20.26
C TRP A 401 -21.87 6.38 -20.41
N GLU A 402 -21.37 5.45 -21.25
CA GLU A 402 -19.97 5.32 -21.60
C GLU A 402 -19.82 5.30 -23.13
N LYS A 403 -18.97 6.20 -23.68
CA LYS A 403 -18.73 6.29 -25.12
C LYS A 403 -18.00 5.09 -25.71
N GLY A 404 -17.19 4.42 -24.90
CA GLY A 404 -16.48 3.19 -25.27
C GLY A 404 -17.37 1.95 -25.17
N ASP A 405 -16.83 0.84 -25.61
CA ASP A 405 -17.46 -0.49 -25.56
C ASP A 405 -17.24 -1.23 -24.23
N ALA A 406 -16.47 -0.63 -23.33
CA ALA A 406 -16.14 -1.21 -22.02
C ALA A 406 -16.00 -0.15 -20.92
N LEU A 407 -16.33 -0.54 -19.68
CA LEU A 407 -16.08 0.24 -18.48
C LEU A 407 -14.60 0.19 -18.07
N GLY A 408 -14.10 1.27 -17.44
CA GLY A 408 -12.75 1.33 -16.91
C GLY A 408 -11.99 2.61 -17.26
N GLY A 409 -12.31 3.26 -18.38
CA GLY A 409 -11.65 4.48 -18.84
C GLY A 409 -10.13 4.33 -18.90
N ASN A 410 -9.38 5.28 -18.38
CA ASN A 410 -7.90 5.25 -18.38
C ASN A 410 -7.27 4.12 -17.52
N LEU A 411 -8.05 3.38 -16.72
CA LEU A 411 -7.55 2.18 -16.06
C LEU A 411 -7.36 1.01 -17.05
N ILE A 412 -8.07 0.99 -18.19
CA ILE A 412 -7.92 -0.07 -19.19
C ILE A 412 -6.48 -0.11 -19.71
N PRO A 413 -5.93 0.95 -20.34
CA PRO A 413 -4.53 0.96 -20.77
C PRO A 413 -3.55 0.82 -19.60
N ALA A 414 -3.84 1.42 -18.44
CA ALA A 414 -2.97 1.30 -17.26
C ALA A 414 -2.87 -0.13 -16.72
N SER A 415 -3.84 -1.00 -16.99
CA SER A 415 -3.89 -2.40 -16.53
C SER A 415 -3.27 -3.40 -17.50
N VAL A 416 -2.79 -2.96 -18.67
CA VAL A 416 -2.22 -3.84 -19.70
C VAL A 416 -0.95 -4.56 -19.24
N PRO A 417 0.02 -3.89 -18.58
CA PRO A 417 1.19 -4.59 -18.07
C PRO A 417 0.82 -5.64 -17.01
N GLU A 418 1.47 -6.82 -17.05
CA GLU A 418 1.18 -7.92 -16.12
C GLU A 418 1.42 -7.54 -14.64
N PHE A 419 2.35 -6.64 -14.36
CA PHE A 419 2.59 -6.13 -13.02
C PHE A 419 1.48 -5.18 -12.50
N LYS A 420 0.45 -4.90 -13.31
CA LYS A 420 -0.73 -4.08 -12.98
C LYS A 420 -2.04 -4.86 -12.94
N GLN A 421 -2.01 -6.18 -12.76
CA GLN A 421 -3.21 -7.02 -12.75
C GLN A 421 -4.25 -6.60 -11.70
N GLU A 422 -3.83 -5.99 -10.59
CA GLU A 422 -4.74 -5.50 -9.56
C GLU A 422 -5.64 -4.35 -10.06
N TYR A 423 -5.20 -3.62 -11.10
CA TYR A 423 -6.03 -2.59 -11.76
C TYR A 423 -7.16 -3.23 -12.58
N ARG A 424 -6.90 -4.37 -13.25
CA ARG A 424 -7.96 -5.16 -13.92
C ARG A 424 -8.99 -5.65 -12.89
N SER A 425 -8.51 -6.11 -11.74
CA SER A 425 -9.38 -6.53 -10.63
C SER A 425 -10.22 -5.37 -10.09
N LEU A 426 -9.69 -4.14 -10.04
CA LEU A 426 -10.45 -2.97 -9.63
C LEU A 426 -11.56 -2.60 -10.64
N ILE A 427 -11.26 -2.63 -11.95
CA ILE A 427 -12.27 -2.43 -13.00
C ILE A 427 -13.39 -3.45 -12.83
N LYS A 428 -13.03 -4.74 -12.75
CA LYS A 428 -14.00 -5.83 -12.57
C LYS A 428 -14.85 -5.61 -11.32
N TYR A 429 -14.23 -5.30 -10.18
CA TYR A 429 -14.96 -5.02 -8.94
C TYR A 429 -15.98 -3.90 -9.12
N LEU A 430 -15.57 -2.74 -9.64
CA LEU A 430 -16.46 -1.59 -9.82
C LEU A 430 -17.61 -1.90 -10.77
N SER A 431 -17.34 -2.58 -11.90
CA SER A 431 -18.36 -3.00 -12.86
C SER A 431 -19.38 -3.94 -12.23
N VAL A 432 -18.94 -4.99 -11.55
CA VAL A 432 -19.81 -5.94 -10.86
C VAL A 432 -20.67 -5.26 -9.79
N GLN A 433 -20.08 -4.29 -9.05
CA GLN A 433 -20.83 -3.60 -8.00
C GLN A 433 -21.95 -2.71 -8.57
N ILE A 434 -21.71 -1.97 -9.64
CA ILE A 434 -22.77 -1.11 -10.21
C ILE A 434 -23.85 -1.95 -10.89
N GLU A 435 -23.51 -3.07 -11.52
CA GLU A 435 -24.47 -4.04 -12.07
C GLU A 435 -25.37 -4.62 -10.96
N LYS A 436 -24.79 -5.13 -9.86
CA LYS A 436 -25.53 -5.68 -8.71
C LYS A 436 -26.44 -4.66 -8.04
N LEU A 437 -26.10 -3.39 -8.12
CA LEU A 437 -26.91 -2.28 -7.58
C LEU A 437 -28.00 -1.80 -8.55
N GLY A 438 -28.13 -2.43 -9.72
CA GLY A 438 -29.16 -2.11 -10.71
C GLY A 438 -28.95 -0.78 -11.43
N VAL A 439 -27.68 -0.34 -11.58
CA VAL A 439 -27.37 0.83 -12.42
C VAL A 439 -27.65 0.47 -13.88
N ASN A 440 -28.43 1.32 -14.59
CA ASN A 440 -28.64 1.17 -16.03
C ASN A 440 -27.39 1.61 -16.79
N ILE A 441 -26.68 0.67 -17.42
CA ILE A 441 -25.41 0.92 -18.11
C ILE A 441 -25.63 0.90 -19.60
N GLU A 442 -25.29 1.99 -20.30
CA GLU A 442 -25.36 2.13 -21.75
C GLU A 442 -23.93 2.35 -22.28
N LEU A 443 -23.35 1.31 -22.89
CA LEU A 443 -22.06 1.36 -23.58
C LEU A 443 -22.21 1.84 -25.02
N ALA A 444 -21.10 2.24 -25.67
CA ALA A 444 -21.07 2.84 -27.00
C ALA A 444 -22.03 4.02 -27.13
N LYS A 445 -22.25 4.73 -26.02
CA LYS A 445 -23.17 5.85 -25.89
C LYS A 445 -22.42 7.14 -25.59
N GLU A 446 -22.14 7.92 -26.60
CA GLU A 446 -21.58 9.26 -26.43
C GLU A 446 -22.69 10.22 -26.00
N ALA A 447 -22.41 10.99 -24.95
CA ALA A 447 -23.39 11.93 -24.40
C ALA A 447 -23.32 13.27 -25.13
N THR A 448 -24.48 13.77 -25.59
CA THR A 448 -24.64 15.15 -26.07
C THR A 448 -25.51 15.95 -25.12
N VAL A 449 -25.44 17.28 -25.21
CA VAL A 449 -26.25 18.18 -24.39
C VAL A 449 -27.75 17.95 -24.62
N GLU A 450 -28.16 17.77 -25.88
CA GLU A 450 -29.55 17.54 -26.27
C GLU A 450 -30.09 16.23 -25.68
N GLN A 451 -29.30 15.18 -25.69
CA GLN A 451 -29.69 13.89 -25.11
C GLN A 451 -29.83 13.96 -23.58
N ILE A 452 -28.93 14.68 -22.92
CA ILE A 452 -28.98 14.88 -21.47
C ILE A 452 -30.21 15.70 -21.09
N GLN A 453 -30.50 16.79 -21.83
CA GLN A 453 -31.70 17.60 -21.62
C GLN A 453 -32.98 16.78 -21.88
N ALA A 454 -33.03 15.98 -22.94
CA ALA A 454 -34.19 15.13 -23.25
C ALA A 454 -34.42 14.06 -22.15
N MET A 455 -33.37 13.53 -21.51
CA MET A 455 -33.48 12.62 -20.39
C MET A 455 -33.97 13.31 -19.11
N ASN A 456 -33.72 14.60 -18.96
CA ASN A 456 -34.13 15.48 -17.85
C ASN A 456 -33.77 14.88 -16.44
N PRO A 457 -32.51 14.55 -16.17
CA PRO A 457 -32.10 14.00 -14.87
C PRO A 457 -32.11 15.08 -13.77
N ASP A 458 -32.38 14.70 -12.51
CA ASP A 458 -32.27 15.60 -11.36
C ASP A 458 -30.82 16.02 -11.10
N VAL A 459 -29.86 15.13 -11.42
CA VAL A 459 -28.41 15.35 -11.18
C VAL A 459 -27.60 14.73 -12.30
N VAL A 460 -26.53 15.40 -12.72
CA VAL A 460 -25.55 14.90 -13.68
C VAL A 460 -24.16 14.86 -13.07
N PHE A 461 -23.50 13.71 -13.11
CA PHE A 461 -22.07 13.60 -12.83
C PHE A 461 -21.29 13.51 -14.16
N ILE A 462 -20.42 14.48 -14.42
CA ILE A 462 -19.53 14.51 -15.57
C ILE A 462 -18.21 13.86 -15.17
N ALA A 463 -17.91 12.69 -15.73
CA ALA A 463 -16.72 11.89 -15.48
C ALA A 463 -16.02 11.53 -16.81
N THR A 464 -15.99 12.48 -17.74
CA THR A 464 -15.45 12.36 -19.12
C THR A 464 -13.94 12.08 -19.16
N GLY A 465 -13.25 12.33 -18.04
CA GLY A 465 -11.85 11.96 -17.88
C GLY A 465 -10.87 12.97 -18.52
N SER A 466 -9.78 12.45 -19.05
CA SER A 466 -8.70 13.26 -19.64
C SER A 466 -8.18 12.63 -20.94
N MET A 467 -7.54 13.46 -21.76
CA MET A 467 -6.91 13.08 -23.03
C MET A 467 -5.39 13.30 -22.96
N PRO A 468 -4.58 12.49 -23.66
CA PRO A 468 -3.14 12.72 -23.74
C PRO A 468 -2.81 14.13 -24.25
N ILE A 469 -1.78 14.74 -23.68
CA ILE A 469 -1.21 15.97 -24.22
C ILE A 469 -0.37 15.62 -25.45
N ILE A 470 -0.64 16.31 -26.54
CA ILE A 470 0.21 16.33 -27.72
C ILE A 470 1.00 17.64 -27.66
N PRO A 471 2.33 17.59 -27.41
CA PRO A 471 3.14 18.80 -27.29
C PRO A 471 3.33 19.47 -28.64
N ASP A 472 3.52 20.77 -28.64
CA ASP A 472 3.97 21.51 -29.82
C ASP A 472 5.48 21.24 -30.01
N LEU A 473 5.79 20.27 -30.90
CA LEU A 473 7.14 19.81 -31.13
C LEU A 473 7.32 19.51 -32.63
N PRO A 474 8.37 20.03 -33.27
CA PRO A 474 8.67 19.72 -34.67
C PRO A 474 8.70 18.23 -34.95
N GLY A 475 7.97 17.77 -35.95
CA GLY A 475 7.87 16.37 -36.34
C GLY A 475 6.87 15.52 -35.56
N ILE A 476 6.00 16.13 -34.76
CA ILE A 476 4.99 15.42 -33.93
C ILE A 476 3.99 14.60 -34.75
N GLU A 477 3.68 15.02 -35.98
CA GLU A 477 2.79 14.30 -36.92
C GLU A 477 3.44 13.15 -37.65
N LYS A 478 4.71 12.84 -37.45
CA LYS A 478 5.41 11.79 -38.19
C LYS A 478 4.81 10.40 -37.85
N GLY A 479 4.86 9.51 -38.86
CA GLY A 479 4.27 8.17 -38.76
C GLY A 479 4.86 7.26 -37.69
N ASN A 480 6.08 7.55 -37.21
CA ASN A 480 6.76 6.84 -36.12
C ASN A 480 6.40 7.34 -34.72
N VAL A 481 5.51 8.35 -34.59
CA VAL A 481 5.03 8.89 -33.31
C VAL A 481 3.76 8.18 -32.87
N VAL A 482 3.68 7.82 -31.58
CA VAL A 482 2.50 7.15 -30.99
C VAL A 482 2.28 7.61 -29.55
N ALA A 483 1.04 7.80 -29.14
CA ALA A 483 0.71 8.00 -27.72
C ALA A 483 0.86 6.69 -26.92
N ALA A 484 1.38 6.77 -25.70
CA ALA A 484 1.55 5.60 -24.83
C ALA A 484 0.22 4.81 -24.65
N ILE A 485 -0.91 5.51 -24.53
CA ILE A 485 -2.24 4.89 -24.40
C ILE A 485 -2.60 4.05 -25.63
N ASP A 486 -2.37 4.55 -26.85
CA ASP A 486 -2.73 3.82 -28.07
C ASP A 486 -1.84 2.58 -28.29
N LEU A 487 -0.58 2.66 -27.85
CA LEU A 487 0.34 1.53 -27.85
C LEU A 487 -0.11 0.46 -26.84
N LEU A 488 -0.44 0.86 -25.60
CA LEU A 488 -0.91 -0.05 -24.57
C LEU A 488 -2.25 -0.72 -24.96
N LEU A 489 -3.12 0.01 -25.64
CA LEU A 489 -4.39 -0.55 -26.16
C LEU A 489 -4.22 -1.42 -27.43
N GLY A 490 -3.00 -1.56 -27.96
CA GLY A 490 -2.74 -2.36 -29.15
C GLY A 490 -3.24 -1.74 -30.46
N LYS A 491 -3.61 -0.44 -30.46
CA LYS A 491 -4.03 0.28 -31.67
C LYS A 491 -2.86 0.58 -32.61
N ARG A 492 -1.67 0.63 -32.07
CA ARG A 492 -0.39 0.84 -32.78
C ARG A 492 0.66 -0.11 -32.21
N GLU A 493 1.61 -0.53 -33.05
CA GLU A 493 2.73 -1.37 -32.65
C GLU A 493 4.01 -0.55 -32.60
N ALA A 494 4.91 -0.91 -31.70
CA ALA A 494 6.26 -0.33 -31.60
C ALA A 494 7.26 -1.15 -32.40
N GLY A 495 8.21 -0.47 -33.06
CA GLY A 495 9.39 -1.08 -33.66
C GLY A 495 10.33 -1.71 -32.63
N GLN A 496 11.54 -2.08 -33.04
CA GLN A 496 12.51 -2.77 -32.15
C GLN A 496 13.21 -1.79 -31.18
N SER A 497 13.47 -0.58 -31.64
CA SER A 497 14.06 0.50 -30.84
C SER A 497 13.03 1.59 -30.57
N VAL A 498 12.85 1.95 -29.29
CA VAL A 498 11.78 2.85 -28.86
C VAL A 498 12.33 3.94 -27.95
N ILE A 499 11.92 5.17 -28.21
CA ILE A 499 12.17 6.30 -27.31
C ILE A 499 10.84 6.70 -26.66
N VAL A 500 10.83 6.83 -25.33
CA VAL A 500 9.70 7.37 -24.58
C VAL A 500 10.01 8.80 -24.16
N ILE A 501 9.19 9.75 -24.61
CA ILE A 501 9.25 11.16 -24.18
C ILE A 501 8.35 11.33 -22.98
N GLY A 502 8.95 11.64 -21.81
CA GLY A 502 8.30 11.80 -20.51
C GLY A 502 8.65 10.68 -19.53
N GLY A 503 9.38 11.03 -18.48
CA GLY A 503 9.84 10.15 -17.38
C GLY A 503 8.88 10.06 -16.20
N GLY A 504 7.60 10.40 -16.39
CA GLY A 504 6.56 10.17 -15.40
C GLY A 504 6.18 8.69 -15.25
N LEU A 505 5.22 8.36 -14.37
CA LEU A 505 4.82 6.97 -14.10
C LEU A 505 4.37 6.22 -15.36
N VAL A 506 3.56 6.86 -16.22
CA VAL A 506 3.06 6.24 -17.47
C VAL A 506 4.22 5.90 -18.41
N GLY A 507 5.16 6.85 -18.60
CA GLY A 507 6.30 6.65 -19.50
C GLY A 507 7.24 5.55 -19.00
N CYS A 508 7.61 5.57 -17.72
CA CYS A 508 8.50 4.57 -17.11
C CYS A 508 7.88 3.16 -17.11
N GLU A 509 6.59 3.03 -16.76
CA GLU A 509 5.91 1.74 -16.80
C GLU A 509 5.71 1.22 -18.23
N THR A 510 5.46 2.11 -19.21
CA THR A 510 5.41 1.74 -20.63
C THR A 510 6.78 1.27 -21.12
N ALA A 511 7.87 1.94 -20.72
CA ALA A 511 9.22 1.53 -21.06
C ALA A 511 9.53 0.14 -20.48
N LEU A 512 9.25 -0.10 -19.20
CA LEU A 512 9.46 -1.41 -18.57
C LEU A 512 8.64 -2.50 -19.27
N TYR A 513 7.36 -2.24 -19.57
CA TYR A 513 6.49 -3.18 -20.27
C TYR A 513 7.03 -3.57 -21.66
N LEU A 514 7.48 -2.60 -22.44
CA LEU A 514 8.03 -2.84 -23.76
C LEU A 514 9.37 -3.58 -23.72
N THR A 515 10.22 -3.30 -22.71
CA THR A 515 11.46 -4.06 -22.50
C THR A 515 11.18 -5.52 -22.18
N GLN A 516 10.15 -5.80 -21.37
CA GLN A 516 9.69 -7.17 -21.11
C GLN A 516 9.19 -7.89 -22.38
N LYS A 517 8.84 -7.14 -23.42
CA LYS A 517 8.52 -7.66 -24.78
C LYS A 517 9.72 -7.70 -25.73
N GLY A 518 10.94 -7.51 -25.22
CA GLY A 518 12.17 -7.62 -26.00
C GLY A 518 12.55 -6.39 -26.82
N LYS A 519 11.93 -5.22 -26.54
CA LYS A 519 12.28 -3.95 -27.21
C LYS A 519 13.46 -3.26 -26.51
N LYS A 520 14.20 -2.44 -27.24
CA LYS A 520 15.27 -1.58 -26.69
C LYS A 520 14.68 -0.21 -26.37
N LEU A 521 14.84 0.24 -25.13
CA LEU A 521 14.19 1.43 -24.62
C LEU A 521 15.16 2.53 -24.23
N THR A 522 14.73 3.76 -24.52
CA THR A 522 15.33 4.99 -24.00
C THR A 522 14.22 5.88 -23.46
N VAL A 523 14.39 6.46 -22.28
CA VAL A 523 13.47 7.45 -21.69
C VAL A 523 14.15 8.81 -21.69
N VAL A 524 13.45 9.86 -22.15
CA VAL A 524 13.92 11.24 -22.14
C VAL A 524 12.99 12.08 -21.28
N GLU A 525 13.56 12.78 -20.29
CA GLU A 525 12.85 13.61 -19.32
C GLU A 525 13.49 15.00 -19.21
N THR A 526 12.66 16.04 -19.30
CA THR A 526 13.10 17.44 -19.16
C THR A 526 13.45 17.82 -17.73
N LEU A 527 12.82 17.19 -16.76
CA LEU A 527 13.11 17.42 -15.35
C LEU A 527 14.42 16.72 -14.95
N ASN A 528 14.97 17.13 -13.81
CA ASN A 528 16.24 16.61 -13.30
C ASN A 528 16.13 15.17 -12.75
N ASP A 529 14.95 14.58 -12.69
CA ASP A 529 14.71 13.23 -12.20
C ASP A 529 13.39 12.68 -12.75
N ILE A 530 13.26 11.34 -12.82
CA ILE A 530 12.06 10.63 -13.24
C ILE A 530 11.16 10.31 -12.05
N LEU A 531 9.88 9.98 -12.29
CA LEU A 531 8.91 9.48 -11.30
C LEU A 531 8.70 10.43 -10.11
N ARG A 532 8.84 11.74 -10.28
CA ARG A 532 8.84 12.72 -9.18
C ARG A 532 7.54 12.77 -8.38
N ASP A 533 6.42 12.45 -8.98
CA ASP A 533 5.08 12.40 -8.39
C ASP A 533 4.69 11.01 -7.88
N THR A 534 5.60 10.02 -7.98
CA THR A 534 5.40 8.65 -7.52
C THR A 534 5.85 8.51 -6.06
N PHE A 535 5.08 7.80 -5.24
CA PHE A 535 5.47 7.51 -3.86
C PHE A 535 6.77 6.72 -3.79
N ARG A 536 7.55 6.99 -2.74
CA ARG A 536 8.96 6.60 -2.62
C ARG A 536 9.23 5.12 -2.88
N ILE A 537 8.45 4.20 -2.32
CA ILE A 537 8.74 2.76 -2.42
C ILE A 537 8.51 2.26 -3.86
N ASN A 538 7.38 2.61 -4.48
CA ASN A 538 7.12 2.30 -5.88
C ASN A 538 8.14 2.98 -6.81
N ARG A 539 8.53 4.22 -6.49
CA ARG A 539 9.52 4.97 -7.26
C ARG A 539 10.88 4.28 -7.24
N THR A 540 11.42 3.99 -6.05
CA THR A 540 12.73 3.32 -5.90
C THR A 540 12.73 1.98 -6.60
N HIS A 541 11.71 1.15 -6.37
CA HIS A 541 11.63 -0.17 -7.01
C HIS A 541 11.54 -0.07 -8.54
N LEU A 542 10.74 0.86 -9.08
CA LEU A 542 10.65 1.03 -10.53
C LEU A 542 11.96 1.55 -11.13
N GLN A 543 12.66 2.48 -10.45
CA GLN A 543 13.97 2.95 -10.87
C GLN A 543 15.00 1.80 -10.96
N GLU A 544 15.02 0.91 -9.97
CA GLU A 544 15.88 -0.29 -9.98
C GLU A 544 15.50 -1.23 -11.14
N LEU A 545 14.20 -1.50 -11.34
CA LEU A 545 13.73 -2.34 -12.46
C LEU A 545 14.09 -1.77 -13.83
N LEU A 546 14.05 -0.44 -14.00
CA LEU A 546 14.49 0.21 -15.25
C LEU A 546 16.00 0.07 -15.46
N ALA A 547 16.79 0.21 -14.40
CA ALA A 547 18.24 0.04 -14.44
C ALA A 547 18.62 -1.42 -14.74
N ASP A 548 18.02 -2.39 -14.06
CA ASP A 548 18.23 -3.83 -14.27
C ASP A 548 17.85 -4.26 -15.70
N ALA A 549 16.81 -3.63 -16.26
CA ALA A 549 16.38 -3.84 -17.64
C ALA A 549 17.29 -3.16 -18.69
N GLY A 550 18.31 -2.43 -18.27
CA GLY A 550 19.26 -1.73 -19.15
C GLY A 550 18.63 -0.55 -19.92
N ILE A 551 17.54 0.02 -19.40
CA ILE A 551 16.86 1.17 -20.03
C ILE A 551 17.70 2.42 -19.83
N GLN A 552 18.06 3.09 -20.91
CA GLN A 552 18.77 4.37 -20.86
C GLN A 552 17.80 5.48 -20.44
N VAL A 553 18.18 6.29 -19.47
CA VAL A 553 17.38 7.43 -18.98
C VAL A 553 18.20 8.71 -19.13
N PHE A 554 17.67 9.67 -19.88
CA PHE A 554 18.23 11.02 -20.03
C PHE A 554 17.34 12.00 -19.27
N THR A 555 17.81 12.50 -18.13
CA THR A 555 17.16 13.56 -17.34
C THR A 555 17.75 14.93 -17.70
N SER A 556 17.09 16.01 -17.29
CA SER A 556 17.48 17.40 -17.64
C SER A 556 17.73 17.57 -19.14
N THR A 557 16.98 16.84 -19.98
CA THR A 557 17.19 16.72 -21.41
C THR A 557 15.91 17.09 -22.16
N LYS A 558 16.00 18.06 -23.05
CA LYS A 558 14.89 18.55 -23.86
C LYS A 558 14.89 17.89 -25.24
N VAL A 559 13.74 17.45 -25.71
CA VAL A 559 13.55 17.05 -27.10
C VAL A 559 13.30 18.30 -27.92
N LEU A 560 14.09 18.48 -28.98
CA LEU A 560 14.02 19.63 -29.90
C LEU A 560 13.17 19.32 -31.14
N GLU A 561 13.35 18.11 -31.70
CA GLU A 561 12.70 17.66 -32.92
C GLU A 561 12.54 16.16 -32.95
N ILE A 562 11.46 15.66 -33.55
CA ILE A 562 11.27 14.26 -33.90
C ILE A 562 11.62 14.10 -35.39
N THR A 563 12.55 13.19 -35.72
CA THR A 563 12.97 12.87 -37.06
C THR A 563 12.35 11.54 -37.54
N ASP A 564 12.49 11.19 -38.82
CA ASP A 564 11.96 9.93 -39.38
C ASP A 564 12.60 8.67 -38.76
N ASP A 565 13.83 8.81 -38.20
CA ASP A 565 14.63 7.73 -37.64
C ASP A 565 15.01 7.97 -36.14
N GLY A 566 14.27 8.80 -35.40
CA GLY A 566 14.53 9.06 -33.99
C GLY A 566 14.17 10.46 -33.51
N ILE A 567 14.99 11.02 -32.63
CA ILE A 567 14.81 12.38 -32.08
C ILE A 567 16.13 13.14 -31.99
N ILE A 568 16.05 14.47 -32.00
CA ILE A 568 17.16 15.38 -31.64
C ILE A 568 16.88 15.86 -30.21
N ILE A 569 17.85 15.69 -29.32
CA ILE A 569 17.79 16.13 -27.92
C ILE A 569 18.88 17.13 -27.63
N ALA A 570 18.63 17.99 -26.63
CA ALA A 570 19.62 18.89 -26.07
C ALA A 570 19.65 18.80 -24.54
N ASP A 571 20.85 18.75 -24.01
CA ASP A 571 21.14 19.05 -22.61
C ASP A 571 21.89 20.39 -22.50
N LYS A 572 22.35 20.76 -21.31
CA LYS A 572 23.07 22.04 -21.12
C LYS A 572 24.45 22.11 -21.81
N TYR A 573 24.93 21.02 -22.38
CA TYR A 573 26.27 20.92 -22.93
C TYR A 573 26.31 20.66 -24.44
N SER A 574 25.31 19.93 -24.97
CA SER A 574 25.36 19.43 -26.36
C SER A 574 23.98 19.10 -26.90
N GLU A 575 23.92 19.11 -28.23
CA GLU A 575 22.83 18.50 -28.99
C GLU A 575 23.30 17.17 -29.56
N LYS A 576 22.40 16.19 -29.58
CA LYS A 576 22.67 14.89 -30.20
C LYS A 576 21.41 14.25 -30.75
N LYS A 577 21.60 13.42 -31.78
CA LYS A 577 20.53 12.58 -32.33
C LYS A 577 20.53 11.21 -31.67
N ILE A 578 19.35 10.73 -31.27
CA ILE A 578 19.13 9.36 -30.84
C ILE A 578 18.22 8.68 -31.86
N LYS A 579 18.68 7.54 -32.38
CA LYS A 579 17.92 6.76 -33.36
C LYS A 579 16.92 5.84 -32.69
N ALA A 580 15.72 5.74 -33.25
CA ALA A 580 14.68 4.80 -32.85
C ALA A 580 13.67 4.60 -33.98
N ASP A 581 13.02 3.43 -33.97
CA ASP A 581 11.97 3.09 -34.91
C ASP A 581 10.61 3.71 -34.49
N THR A 582 10.45 3.99 -33.20
CA THR A 582 9.20 4.51 -32.62
C THR A 582 9.48 5.53 -31.53
N VAL A 583 8.71 6.61 -31.52
CA VAL A 583 8.69 7.64 -30.49
C VAL A 583 7.37 7.61 -29.75
N VAL A 584 7.38 7.33 -28.46
CA VAL A 584 6.20 7.21 -27.59
C VAL A 584 6.02 8.49 -26.78
N LEU A 585 4.84 9.10 -26.87
CA LEU A 585 4.49 10.29 -26.09
C LEU A 585 3.84 9.89 -24.76
N ALA A 586 4.46 10.33 -23.64
CA ALA A 586 3.98 10.12 -22.28
C ALA A 586 4.14 11.39 -21.42
N VAL A 587 3.85 12.56 -22.02
CA VAL A 587 4.07 13.90 -21.43
C VAL A 587 2.90 14.43 -20.60
N GLY A 588 2.01 13.54 -20.16
CA GLY A 588 0.86 13.88 -19.32
C GLY A 588 -0.47 13.91 -20.06
N SER A 589 -1.51 14.34 -19.38
CA SER A 589 -2.88 14.46 -19.90
C SER A 589 -3.53 15.79 -19.53
N LYS A 590 -4.55 16.16 -20.28
CA LYS A 590 -5.39 17.34 -20.03
C LYS A 590 -6.85 16.96 -19.85
N SER A 591 -7.57 17.67 -18.98
CA SER A 591 -9.00 17.45 -18.72
C SER A 591 -9.84 17.58 -19.99
N ASP A 592 -10.86 16.72 -20.13
CA ASP A 592 -11.91 16.88 -21.13
C ASP A 592 -13.12 17.60 -20.48
N LYS A 593 -13.18 18.94 -20.65
CA LYS A 593 -14.19 19.83 -20.06
C LYS A 593 -15.30 20.24 -21.03
N ASN A 594 -15.24 19.79 -22.29
CA ASN A 594 -16.14 20.27 -23.33
C ASN A 594 -17.63 20.15 -22.93
N LEU A 595 -18.03 19.00 -22.40
CA LEU A 595 -19.41 18.75 -22.02
C LEU A 595 -19.83 19.53 -20.76
N SER A 596 -18.96 19.62 -19.76
CA SER A 596 -19.26 20.33 -18.49
C SER A 596 -19.42 21.83 -18.69
N GLU A 597 -18.57 22.45 -19.52
CA GLU A 597 -18.62 23.85 -19.85
C GLU A 597 -19.90 24.19 -20.61
N THR A 598 -20.32 23.35 -21.55
CA THR A 598 -21.54 23.53 -22.34
C THR A 598 -22.82 23.35 -21.50
N LEU A 599 -22.82 22.40 -20.53
CA LEU A 599 -23.97 22.15 -19.65
C LEU A 599 -24.13 23.16 -18.52
N ASN A 600 -23.13 24.00 -18.28
CA ASN A 600 -23.13 24.94 -17.18
C ASN A 600 -24.34 25.92 -17.28
N GLY A 601 -25.13 25.99 -16.20
CA GLY A 601 -26.34 26.80 -16.12
C GLY A 601 -27.57 26.21 -16.82
N GLN A 602 -27.47 25.08 -17.53
CA GLN A 602 -28.61 24.45 -18.25
C GLN A 602 -29.29 23.36 -17.40
N ILE A 603 -28.58 22.78 -16.42
CA ILE A 603 -29.08 21.75 -15.48
C ILE A 603 -28.76 22.23 -14.06
N PRO A 604 -29.70 22.08 -13.09
CA PRO A 604 -29.53 22.62 -11.74
C PRO A 604 -28.35 22.01 -10.95
N HIS A 605 -28.04 20.73 -11.17
CA HIS A 605 -27.06 20.00 -10.40
C HIS A 605 -26.10 19.24 -11.31
N VAL A 606 -25.01 19.88 -11.73
CA VAL A 606 -23.91 19.27 -12.49
C VAL A 606 -22.66 19.21 -11.62
N TYR A 607 -22.04 18.04 -11.55
CA TYR A 607 -20.82 17.79 -10.77
C TYR A 607 -19.75 17.16 -11.65
N GLU A 608 -18.59 17.78 -11.77
CA GLU A 608 -17.41 17.19 -12.40
C GLU A 608 -16.74 16.19 -11.44
N VAL A 609 -16.24 15.05 -11.95
CA VAL A 609 -15.64 13.97 -11.14
C VAL A 609 -14.35 13.45 -11.78
N GLY A 610 -13.27 13.44 -11.01
CA GLY A 610 -12.00 12.88 -11.43
C GLY A 610 -11.28 13.73 -12.47
N ASP A 611 -10.67 13.09 -13.46
CA ASP A 611 -9.73 13.73 -14.40
C ASP A 611 -10.36 14.81 -15.30
N CYS A 612 -11.68 14.85 -15.43
CA CYS A 612 -12.33 15.96 -16.14
C CYS A 612 -12.25 17.27 -15.34
N LEU A 613 -12.15 17.18 -14.02
CA LEU A 613 -11.87 18.34 -13.18
C LEU A 613 -10.37 18.70 -13.22
N GLU A 614 -9.53 17.72 -12.89
CA GLU A 614 -8.07 17.82 -12.90
C GLU A 614 -7.46 16.42 -13.05
N PRO A 615 -6.58 16.18 -14.04
CA PRO A 615 -5.90 14.90 -14.18
C PRO A 615 -5.10 14.52 -12.92
N GLY A 616 -5.33 13.31 -12.42
CA GLY A 616 -4.77 12.90 -11.15
C GLY A 616 -4.51 11.40 -11.03
N LYS A 617 -4.41 10.93 -9.80
CA LYS A 617 -4.25 9.53 -9.45
C LYS A 617 -5.61 8.86 -9.23
N VAL A 618 -5.63 7.54 -9.13
CA VAL A 618 -6.86 6.76 -8.86
C VAL A 618 -7.59 7.27 -7.61
N ILE A 619 -6.85 7.73 -6.59
CA ILE A 619 -7.47 8.31 -5.39
C ILE A 619 -8.32 9.52 -5.70
N ASN A 620 -7.86 10.42 -6.57
CA ASN A 620 -8.61 11.65 -6.91
C ASN A 620 -9.95 11.26 -7.54
N ALA A 621 -9.94 10.38 -8.54
CA ALA A 621 -11.15 9.94 -9.22
C ALA A 621 -12.15 9.23 -8.28
N ILE A 622 -11.68 8.22 -7.52
CA ILE A 622 -12.53 7.45 -6.59
C ILE A 622 -13.09 8.35 -5.48
N TRP A 623 -12.25 9.20 -4.88
CA TRP A 623 -12.69 10.03 -3.76
C TRP A 623 -13.63 11.16 -4.20
N ASP A 624 -13.45 11.72 -5.38
CA ASP A 624 -14.38 12.71 -5.94
C ASP A 624 -15.76 12.08 -6.18
N GLY A 625 -15.80 10.93 -6.86
CA GLY A 625 -17.03 10.17 -7.08
C GLY A 625 -17.75 9.86 -5.78
N PHE A 626 -17.02 9.30 -4.81
CA PHE A 626 -17.56 8.98 -3.48
C PHE A 626 -18.10 10.21 -2.76
N ARG A 627 -17.29 11.27 -2.63
CA ARG A 627 -17.64 12.45 -1.83
C ARG A 627 -18.84 13.18 -2.40
N LYS A 628 -18.85 13.43 -3.72
CA LYS A 628 -19.93 14.16 -4.39
C LYS A 628 -21.23 13.36 -4.40
N ALA A 629 -21.20 12.07 -4.76
CA ALA A 629 -22.39 11.22 -4.76
C ALA A 629 -22.95 10.97 -3.35
N ARG A 630 -22.11 10.99 -2.31
CA ARG A 630 -22.56 10.84 -0.92
C ARG A 630 -23.39 12.04 -0.42
N LEU A 631 -23.27 13.20 -1.04
CA LEU A 631 -23.94 14.44 -0.63
C LEU A 631 -25.24 14.69 -1.40
N VAL A 632 -25.46 14.01 -2.52
CA VAL A 632 -26.67 14.13 -3.34
C VAL A 632 -27.81 13.30 -2.73
#